data_c7c187eb3df8525648c7df27864ca2b3
#
_entry.id   c7c187eb3df8525648c7df27864ca2b3
#
_cell.length_a   1.000
_cell.length_b   1.000
_cell.length_c   1.000
_cell.angle_alpha   90.00
_cell.angle_beta   90.00
_cell.angle_gamma   90.00
#
_symmetry.space_group_name_H-M   'P 1'
#
loop_
_entity.id
_entity.type
_entity.pdbx_description
1 polymer ?
#
loop_
_entity_poly.entity_id
_entity_poly.type
_entity_poly.pdbx_seq_one_letter_code
_entity_poly.pdbx_strand_id
1 'polypeptide(L)'
;MIKVVGVGGGGSNAINYMYNQGINGVDFVVCNTDSQALHNSPVPNKIQLGVTLTEGLGAGADPERGAQAALESIDEINQMLNINTKMVFIAAGMGGGTGTGAAPIIGKLAKDLGILTVGIVTIPFQFEGKTRNVQAQEGIKKLRNNVDSLIVINNNKLRDV
;
A
#
# COMPACT_ATOMS: atom_id res chain seq x y z
N MET A 1 0.75 18.80 5.59
CA MET A 1 1.85 17.87 5.30
C MET A 1 1.40 16.78 4.34
N ILE A 2 2.30 16.38 3.47
CA ILE A 2 2.04 15.30 2.50
C ILE A 2 2.71 14.03 3.01
N LYS A 3 1.95 12.94 3.07
CA LYS A 3 2.49 11.63 3.39
C LYS A 3 2.45 10.73 2.17
N VAL A 4 3.46 9.89 2.03
CA VAL A 4 3.56 8.88 0.97
C VAL A 4 3.67 7.54 1.66
N VAL A 5 2.65 6.70 1.48
CA VAL A 5 2.50 5.43 2.20
C VAL A 5 2.64 4.29 1.21
N GLY A 6 3.62 3.43 1.44
CA GLY A 6 3.81 2.21 0.65
C GLY A 6 3.16 1.02 1.35
N VAL A 7 2.33 0.29 0.63
CA VAL A 7 1.55 -0.83 1.18
C VAL A 7 1.93 -2.12 0.48
N GLY A 8 2.39 -3.09 1.25
CA GLY A 8 2.86 -4.37 0.73
C GLY A 8 4.23 -4.28 0.09
N GLY A 9 4.67 -5.37 -0.54
CA GLY A 9 6.00 -5.45 -1.13
C GLY A 9 6.22 -4.47 -2.28
N GLY A 10 5.31 -4.42 -3.23
CA GLY A 10 5.43 -3.52 -4.38
C GLY A 10 5.39 -2.06 -4.00
N GLY A 11 4.44 -1.68 -3.14
CA GLY A 11 4.33 -0.31 -2.64
C GLY A 11 5.53 0.09 -1.82
N SER A 12 6.00 -0.79 -0.94
CA SER A 12 7.17 -0.52 -0.11
C SER A 12 8.43 -0.34 -0.95
N ASN A 13 8.61 -1.13 -2.00
CA ASN A 13 9.76 -0.98 -2.90
C ASN A 13 9.76 0.37 -3.59
N ALA A 14 8.60 0.83 -4.05
CA ALA A 14 8.49 2.15 -4.67
C ALA A 14 8.86 3.26 -3.69
N ILE A 15 8.39 3.17 -2.45
CA ILE A 15 8.68 4.17 -1.42
C ILE A 15 10.15 4.12 -1.01
N ASN A 16 10.74 2.93 -0.90
CA ASN A 16 12.16 2.79 -0.60
C ASN A 16 13.02 3.51 -1.66
N TYR A 17 12.66 3.34 -2.92
CA TYR A 17 13.36 4.03 -4.01
C TYR A 17 13.25 5.55 -3.90
N MET A 18 12.04 6.06 -3.67
CA MET A 18 11.81 7.50 -3.51
C MET A 18 12.57 8.07 -2.32
N TYR A 19 12.57 7.35 -1.21
CA TYR A 19 13.27 7.75 0.01
C TYR A 19 14.76 7.88 -0.25
N ASN A 20 15.35 6.91 -0.96
CA ASN A 20 16.78 6.92 -1.27
C ASN A 20 17.17 8.03 -2.26
N GLN A 21 16.21 8.57 -3.02
CA GLN A 21 16.46 9.70 -3.91
C GLN A 21 16.51 11.05 -3.19
N GLY A 22 16.23 11.06 -1.89
CA GLY A 22 16.32 12.27 -1.09
C GLY A 22 15.24 13.30 -1.36
N ILE A 23 14.02 12.86 -1.68
CA ILE A 23 12.88 13.75 -1.92
C ILE A 23 12.50 14.43 -0.60
N ASN A 24 12.45 15.76 -0.61
CA ASN A 24 12.15 16.57 0.56
C ASN A 24 10.68 17.02 0.57
N GLY A 25 10.20 17.38 1.75
CA GLY A 25 8.86 17.97 1.90
C GLY A 25 7.73 16.96 2.03
N VAL A 26 8.06 15.67 2.13
CA VAL A 26 7.07 14.61 2.34
C VAL A 26 7.53 13.66 3.45
N ASP A 27 6.58 13.04 4.13
CA ASP A 27 6.86 11.98 5.09
C ASP A 27 6.60 10.63 4.43
N PHE A 28 7.55 9.73 4.56
CA PHE A 28 7.44 8.37 4.01
C PHE A 28 7.07 7.39 5.11
N VAL A 29 6.11 6.51 4.81
CA VAL A 29 5.70 5.43 5.72
C VAL A 29 5.59 4.15 4.90
N VAL A 30 6.08 3.03 5.44
CA VAL A 30 5.89 1.73 4.82
C VAL A 30 5.03 0.85 5.73
N CYS A 31 4.06 0.17 5.13
CA CYS A 31 3.14 -0.73 5.81
C CYS A 31 3.21 -2.11 5.15
N ASN A 32 3.42 -3.13 5.94
CA ASN A 32 3.50 -4.49 5.39
C ASN A 32 3.10 -5.51 6.46
N THR A 33 2.65 -6.66 6.00
CA THR A 33 2.43 -7.84 6.82
C THR A 33 3.72 -8.64 7.02
N ASP A 34 4.70 -8.46 6.13
CA ASP A 34 5.99 -9.15 6.17
C ASP A 34 6.97 -8.34 7.02
N SER A 35 7.30 -8.85 8.21
CA SER A 35 8.17 -8.17 9.15
C SER A 35 9.61 -8.02 8.62
N GLN A 36 10.08 -8.99 7.86
CA GLN A 36 11.44 -8.95 7.32
C GLN A 36 11.57 -7.87 6.24
N ALA A 37 10.57 -7.75 5.38
CA ALA A 37 10.54 -6.69 4.37
C ALA A 37 10.56 -5.31 5.03
N LEU A 38 9.82 -5.15 6.13
CA LEU A 38 9.84 -3.90 6.90
C LEU A 38 11.21 -3.64 7.51
N HIS A 39 11.81 -4.67 8.10
CA HIS A 39 13.13 -4.55 8.72
C HIS A 39 14.18 -4.09 7.71
N ASN A 40 14.10 -4.58 6.49
CA ASN A 40 15.06 -4.26 5.43
C ASN A 40 14.81 -2.92 4.74
N SER A 41 13.70 -2.26 5.04
CA SER A 41 13.39 -0.95 4.45
C SER A 41 14.24 0.15 5.08
N PRO A 42 14.79 1.10 4.30
CA PRO A 42 15.50 2.27 4.84
C PRO A 42 14.57 3.31 5.45
N VAL A 43 13.27 3.24 5.18
CA VAL A 43 12.29 4.21 5.68
C VAL A 43 12.12 4.02 7.19
N PRO A 44 12.28 5.08 8.01
CA PRO A 44 12.20 4.93 9.46
C PRO A 44 10.77 4.70 9.98
N ASN A 45 9.77 5.24 9.31
CA ASN A 45 8.37 5.11 9.76
C ASN A 45 7.76 3.84 9.19
N LYS A 46 7.49 2.88 10.04
CA LYS A 46 7.03 1.54 9.64
C LYS A 46 5.81 1.13 10.44
N ILE A 47 4.85 0.51 9.77
CA ILE A 47 3.70 -0.11 10.44
C ILE A 47 3.64 -1.56 10.01
N GLN A 48 3.75 -2.48 10.97
CA GLN A 48 3.53 -3.90 10.72
C GLN A 48 2.04 -4.18 10.80
N LEU A 49 1.46 -4.60 9.70
CA LEU A 49 0.03 -4.91 9.62
C LEU A 49 -0.22 -6.34 10.07
N GLY A 50 -1.28 -6.52 10.88
CA GLY A 50 -1.74 -7.84 11.24
C GLY A 50 -0.73 -8.67 11.99
N VAL A 51 -0.08 -8.11 13.01
CA VAL A 51 0.97 -8.79 13.78
C VAL A 51 0.48 -10.15 14.30
N THR A 52 -0.70 -10.19 14.86
CA THR A 52 -1.28 -11.43 15.39
C THR A 52 -1.77 -12.34 14.27
N LEU A 53 -2.43 -11.79 13.27
CA LEU A 53 -3.03 -12.56 12.19
C LEU A 53 -1.99 -13.28 11.33
N THR A 54 -0.90 -12.59 10.96
CA THR A 54 0.08 -13.14 10.02
C THR A 54 1.40 -13.57 10.68
N GLU A 55 1.60 -13.22 11.94
CA GLU A 55 2.82 -13.51 12.69
C GLU A 55 4.10 -13.03 11.98
N GLY A 56 3.97 -11.99 11.16
CA GLY A 56 5.09 -11.43 10.42
C GLY A 56 5.47 -12.18 9.15
N LEU A 57 4.68 -13.18 8.76
CA LEU A 57 4.99 -14.04 7.60
C LEU A 57 4.35 -13.57 6.29
N GLY A 58 3.59 -12.48 6.33
CA GLY A 58 2.94 -11.96 5.16
C GLY A 58 1.51 -12.49 4.97
N ALA A 59 0.84 -12.02 3.93
CA ALA A 59 -0.57 -12.34 3.69
C ALA A 59 -0.76 -13.58 2.79
N GLY A 60 0.31 -14.19 2.31
CA GLY A 60 0.22 -15.40 1.48
C GLY A 60 -0.50 -15.19 0.16
N ALA A 61 -0.36 -14.03 -0.45
CA ALA A 61 -1.02 -13.65 -1.70
C ALA A 61 -2.55 -13.67 -1.62
N ASP A 62 -3.11 -13.54 -0.42
CA ASP A 62 -4.55 -13.53 -0.18
C ASP A 62 -5.00 -12.10 0.17
N PRO A 63 -5.75 -11.41 -0.72
CA PRO A 63 -6.20 -10.04 -0.47
C PRO A 63 -7.10 -9.91 0.75
N GLU A 64 -7.92 -10.90 1.05
CA GLU A 64 -8.78 -10.84 2.22
C GLU A 64 -7.96 -10.86 3.50
N ARG A 65 -6.90 -11.67 3.53
CA ARG A 65 -5.98 -11.69 4.66
C ARG A 65 -5.25 -10.35 4.80
N GLY A 66 -4.89 -9.73 3.68
CA GLY A 66 -4.32 -8.39 3.68
C GLY A 66 -5.28 -7.34 4.25
N ALA A 67 -6.55 -7.40 3.86
CA ALA A 67 -7.57 -6.50 4.38
C ALA A 67 -7.77 -6.69 5.88
N GLN A 68 -7.87 -7.93 6.35
CA GLN A 68 -8.00 -8.24 7.77
C GLN A 68 -6.80 -7.76 8.58
N ALA A 69 -5.59 -7.89 8.01
CA ALA A 69 -4.38 -7.39 8.64
C ALA A 69 -4.43 -5.87 8.84
N ALA A 70 -4.91 -5.14 7.85
CA ALA A 70 -5.09 -3.69 7.98
C ALA A 70 -6.12 -3.35 9.05
N LEU A 71 -7.21 -4.10 9.13
CA LEU A 71 -8.24 -3.89 10.15
C LEU A 71 -7.70 -4.17 11.56
N GLU A 72 -6.86 -5.17 11.73
CA GLU A 72 -6.21 -5.43 13.01
C GLU A 72 -5.36 -4.23 13.45
N SER A 73 -4.69 -3.56 12.52
CA SER A 73 -3.78 -2.46 12.79
C SER A 73 -4.41 -1.09 12.56
N ILE A 74 -5.74 -1.02 12.52
CA ILE A 74 -6.47 0.20 12.13
C ILE A 74 -6.15 1.39 13.05
N ASP A 75 -5.92 1.14 14.32
CA ASP A 75 -5.61 2.22 15.27
C ASP A 75 -4.25 2.84 14.99
N GLU A 76 -3.24 2.04 14.66
CA GLU A 76 -1.92 2.56 14.28
C GLU A 76 -1.99 3.35 12.97
N ILE A 77 -2.75 2.85 12.01
CA ILE A 77 -2.95 3.54 10.74
C ILE A 77 -3.65 4.87 10.97
N ASN A 78 -4.68 4.87 11.80
CA ASN A 78 -5.42 6.07 12.15
C ASN A 78 -4.52 7.12 12.81
N GLN A 79 -3.69 6.71 13.76
CA GLN A 79 -2.75 7.62 14.40
C GLN A 79 -1.76 8.22 13.41
N MET A 80 -1.23 7.39 12.52
CA MET A 80 -0.29 7.85 11.50
C MET A 80 -0.93 8.89 10.60
N LEU A 81 -2.16 8.65 10.14
CA LEU A 81 -2.86 9.56 9.25
C LEU A 81 -3.31 10.86 9.94
N ASN A 82 -3.64 10.79 11.23
CA ASN A 82 -4.12 11.97 11.96
C ASN A 82 -3.04 13.00 12.26
N ILE A 83 -1.77 12.62 12.20
CA ILE A 83 -0.69 13.55 12.57
C ILE A 83 -0.43 14.50 11.38
N ASN A 84 -1.13 15.64 11.40
CA ASN A 84 -0.84 16.78 10.52
C ASN A 84 -0.83 16.43 9.02
N THR A 85 -1.71 15.52 8.60
CA THR A 85 -1.76 15.06 7.21
C THR A 85 -2.86 15.80 6.45
N LYS A 86 -2.49 16.44 5.34
CA LYS A 86 -3.44 17.11 4.46
C LYS A 86 -3.68 16.34 3.16
N MET A 87 -2.69 15.59 2.75
CA MET A 87 -2.74 14.80 1.53
C MET A 87 -1.95 13.53 1.73
N VAL A 88 -2.45 12.41 1.21
CA VAL A 88 -1.76 11.14 1.26
C VAL A 88 -1.75 10.48 -0.11
N PHE A 89 -0.57 10.00 -0.51
CA PHE A 89 -0.39 9.11 -1.65
C PHE A 89 -0.25 7.69 -1.12
N ILE A 90 -1.08 6.78 -1.61
CA ILE A 90 -1.02 5.36 -1.22
C ILE A 90 -0.49 4.59 -2.41
N ALA A 91 0.73 4.05 -2.28
CA ALA A 91 1.36 3.26 -3.32
C ALA A 91 1.21 1.77 -3.00
N ALA A 92 0.73 0.99 -3.96
CA ALA A 92 0.53 -0.44 -3.77
C ALA A 92 0.70 -1.20 -5.09
N GLY A 93 1.24 -2.40 -5.02
CA GLY A 93 1.20 -3.35 -6.13
C GLY A 93 -0.06 -4.20 -6.03
N MET A 94 -0.84 -4.21 -7.10
CA MET A 94 -2.07 -5.00 -7.15
C MET A 94 -1.78 -6.43 -7.61
N GLY A 95 -2.58 -7.36 -7.13
CA GLY A 95 -2.45 -8.78 -7.48
C GLY A 95 -1.91 -9.66 -6.38
N GLY A 96 -1.19 -9.09 -5.41
CA GLY A 96 -0.74 -9.80 -4.22
C GLY A 96 -1.78 -9.77 -3.11
N GLY A 97 -1.35 -10.08 -1.88
CA GLY A 97 -2.25 -10.10 -0.73
C GLY A 97 -2.35 -8.77 -0.03
N THR A 98 -1.21 -8.26 0.47
CA THR A 98 -1.21 -7.08 1.33
C THR A 98 -1.62 -5.81 0.57
N GLY A 99 -0.96 -5.53 -0.55
CA GLY A 99 -1.28 -4.32 -1.31
C GLY A 99 -2.71 -4.31 -1.81
N THR A 100 -3.15 -5.42 -2.40
CA THR A 100 -4.50 -5.54 -2.97
C THR A 100 -5.58 -5.40 -1.91
N GLY A 101 -5.38 -5.99 -0.73
CA GLY A 101 -6.39 -6.01 0.34
C GLY A 101 -6.32 -4.83 1.27
N ALA A 102 -5.11 -4.42 1.68
CA ALA A 102 -4.95 -3.38 2.70
C ALA A 102 -5.08 -1.97 2.15
N ALA A 103 -4.65 -1.71 0.92
CA ALA A 103 -4.68 -0.37 0.35
C ALA A 103 -6.08 0.25 0.34
N PRO A 104 -7.14 -0.47 -0.08
CA PRO A 104 -8.50 0.10 0.00
C PRO A 104 -8.95 0.47 1.41
N ILE A 105 -8.54 -0.31 2.40
CA ILE A 105 -8.86 -0.03 3.81
C ILE A 105 -8.19 1.27 4.25
N ILE A 106 -6.92 1.44 3.94
CA ILE A 106 -6.17 2.64 4.28
C ILE A 106 -6.75 3.86 3.54
N GLY A 107 -7.09 3.68 2.28
CA GLY A 107 -7.71 4.74 1.47
C GLY A 107 -9.03 5.21 2.05
N LYS A 108 -9.89 4.28 2.42
CA LYS A 108 -11.17 4.61 3.04
C LYS A 108 -10.99 5.39 4.34
N LEU A 109 -10.06 4.95 5.19
CA LEU A 109 -9.78 5.62 6.44
C LEU A 109 -9.31 7.05 6.21
N ALA A 110 -8.40 7.24 5.26
CA ALA A 110 -7.90 8.58 4.93
C ALA A 110 -9.02 9.49 4.45
N LYS A 111 -9.90 9.01 3.58
CA LYS A 111 -11.05 9.79 3.10
C LYS A 111 -12.00 10.13 4.23
N ASP A 112 -12.28 9.18 5.11
CA ASP A 112 -13.17 9.40 6.25
C ASP A 112 -12.60 10.45 7.20
N LEU A 113 -11.28 10.61 7.25
CA LEU A 113 -10.60 11.64 8.04
C LEU A 113 -10.54 13.01 7.33
N GLY A 114 -11.09 13.11 6.13
CA GLY A 114 -11.08 14.35 5.36
C GLY A 114 -9.75 14.66 4.67
N ILE A 115 -8.91 13.66 4.48
CA ILE A 115 -7.60 13.80 3.86
C ILE A 115 -7.75 13.60 2.35
N LEU A 116 -7.12 14.48 1.54
CA LEU A 116 -7.09 14.27 0.09
C LEU A 116 -6.26 13.02 -0.21
N THR A 117 -6.88 12.02 -0.82
CA THR A 117 -6.30 10.68 -0.97
C THR A 117 -6.10 10.33 -2.43
N VAL A 118 -4.85 10.02 -2.79
CA VAL A 118 -4.47 9.62 -4.16
C VAL A 118 -3.86 8.23 -4.10
N GLY A 119 -4.41 7.30 -4.87
CA GLY A 119 -3.84 5.97 -5.02
C GLY A 119 -2.91 5.91 -6.22
N ILE A 120 -1.77 5.24 -6.05
CA ILE A 120 -0.83 4.95 -7.15
C ILE A 120 -0.60 3.46 -7.12
N VAL A 121 -1.08 2.75 -8.13
CA VAL A 121 -0.99 1.28 -8.14
C VAL A 121 -0.29 0.79 -9.39
N THR A 122 0.43 -0.32 -9.24
CA THR A 122 0.98 -1.07 -10.36
C THR A 122 0.16 -2.33 -10.55
N ILE A 123 -0.01 -2.74 -11.80
CA ILE A 123 -0.70 -3.99 -12.14
C ILE A 123 0.32 -5.03 -12.58
N PRO A 124 0.05 -6.33 -12.31
CA PRO A 124 1.01 -7.38 -12.62
C PRO A 124 1.22 -7.56 -14.13
N PHE A 125 2.34 -8.15 -14.49
CA PHE A 125 2.60 -8.58 -15.86
C PHE A 125 1.60 -9.66 -16.26
N GLN A 126 1.32 -9.76 -17.56
CA GLN A 126 0.38 -10.76 -18.06
C GLN A 126 0.77 -12.20 -17.70
N PHE A 127 2.07 -12.46 -17.60
CA PHE A 127 2.57 -13.80 -17.29
C PHE A 127 2.56 -14.12 -15.79
N GLU A 128 2.14 -13.22 -14.91
CA GLU A 128 2.07 -13.49 -13.47
C GLU A 128 0.89 -14.37 -13.07
N GLY A 129 0.03 -14.70 -14.03
CA GLY A 129 -1.05 -15.65 -13.86
C GLY A 129 -2.42 -15.02 -13.77
N LYS A 130 -3.41 -15.84 -14.13
CA LYS A 130 -4.81 -15.37 -14.19
C LYS A 130 -5.35 -14.98 -12.83
N THR A 131 -5.01 -15.73 -11.77
CA THR A 131 -5.48 -15.46 -10.42
C THR A 131 -5.02 -14.07 -9.94
N ARG A 132 -3.75 -13.75 -10.17
CA ARG A 132 -3.21 -12.45 -9.78
C ARG A 132 -3.85 -11.32 -10.59
N ASN A 133 -4.13 -11.55 -11.86
CA ASN A 133 -4.80 -10.55 -12.68
C ASN A 133 -6.22 -10.27 -12.21
N VAL A 134 -6.97 -11.31 -11.85
CA VAL A 134 -8.32 -11.14 -11.28
C VAL A 134 -8.26 -10.39 -9.96
N GLN A 135 -7.34 -10.77 -9.08
CA GLN A 135 -7.17 -10.08 -7.79
C GLN A 135 -6.80 -8.61 -7.99
N ALA A 136 -5.94 -8.32 -8.96
CA ALA A 136 -5.54 -6.96 -9.28
C ALA A 136 -6.73 -6.11 -9.72
N GLN A 137 -7.57 -6.64 -10.61
CA GLN A 137 -8.74 -5.91 -11.10
C GLN A 137 -9.73 -5.62 -9.98
N GLU A 138 -9.96 -6.59 -9.10
CA GLU A 138 -10.85 -6.39 -7.94
C GLU A 138 -10.28 -5.38 -6.97
N GLY A 139 -8.98 -5.44 -6.71
CA GLY A 139 -8.30 -4.49 -5.82
C GLY A 139 -8.35 -3.06 -6.36
N ILE A 140 -8.13 -2.89 -7.66
CA ILE A 140 -8.23 -1.60 -8.33
C ILE A 140 -9.63 -1.02 -8.17
N LYS A 141 -10.65 -1.84 -8.38
CA LYS A 141 -12.05 -1.41 -8.26
C LYS A 141 -12.37 -0.94 -6.84
N LYS A 142 -11.94 -1.72 -5.84
CA LYS A 142 -12.15 -1.36 -4.43
C LYS A 142 -11.40 -0.09 -4.06
N LEU A 143 -10.16 0.04 -4.51
CA LEU A 143 -9.36 1.22 -4.21
C LEU A 143 -9.95 2.45 -4.89
N ARG A 144 -10.36 2.34 -6.14
CA ARG A 144 -10.97 3.46 -6.87
C ARG A 144 -12.16 4.04 -6.13
N ASN A 145 -12.96 3.19 -5.48
CA ASN A 145 -14.12 3.62 -4.70
C ASN A 145 -13.74 4.29 -3.38
N ASN A 146 -12.49 4.19 -2.96
CA ASN A 146 -12.01 4.65 -1.65
C ASN A 146 -10.90 5.70 -1.72
N VAL A 147 -10.68 6.29 -2.90
CA VAL A 147 -9.70 7.37 -3.07
C VAL A 147 -10.32 8.48 -3.91
N ASP A 148 -9.73 9.67 -3.85
CA ASP A 148 -10.19 10.81 -4.64
C ASP A 148 -9.69 10.74 -6.08
N SER A 149 -8.51 10.17 -6.27
CA SER A 149 -7.90 9.98 -7.61
C SER A 149 -7.07 8.72 -7.60
N LEU A 150 -7.05 8.01 -8.71
CA LEU A 150 -6.28 6.77 -8.85
C LEU A 150 -5.43 6.82 -10.11
N ILE A 151 -4.13 6.58 -9.94
CA ILE A 151 -3.17 6.44 -11.02
C ILE A 151 -2.79 4.98 -11.13
N VAL A 152 -3.00 4.39 -12.31
CA VAL A 152 -2.67 2.98 -12.55
C VAL A 152 -1.47 2.91 -13.49
N ILE A 153 -0.43 2.22 -13.05
CA ILE A 153 0.80 2.04 -13.82
C ILE A 153 0.89 0.59 -14.26
N ASN A 154 1.00 0.38 -15.56
CA ASN A 154 1.16 -0.97 -16.12
C ASN A 154 2.63 -1.35 -16.13
N ASN A 155 2.99 -2.41 -15.41
CA ASN A 155 4.37 -2.87 -15.32
C ASN A 155 4.96 -3.28 -16.67
N ASN A 156 4.14 -3.75 -17.62
CA ASN A 156 4.59 -4.10 -18.96
C ASN A 156 5.18 -2.88 -19.68
N LYS A 157 4.58 -1.70 -19.50
CA LYS A 157 5.07 -0.46 -20.11
C LYS A 157 6.38 0.00 -19.46
N LEU A 158 6.51 -0.17 -18.15
CA LEU A 158 7.74 0.19 -17.46
C LEU A 158 8.90 -0.70 -17.90
N ARG A 159 8.63 -1.95 -18.24
CA ARG A 159 9.65 -2.90 -18.65
C ARG A 159 10.19 -2.62 -20.05
N ASP A 160 9.37 -2.05 -20.91
CA ASP A 160 9.73 -1.78 -22.32
C ASP A 160 10.51 -0.47 -22.49
N VAL A 161 10.72 0.27 -21.43
CA VAL A 161 11.42 1.57 -21.45
C VAL A 161 12.92 1.41 -21.33
#